data_a0142b6a73eadbe9d3732fb9502d35e6
#
_entry.id   a0142b6a73eadbe9d3732fb9502d35e6
#
_cell.length_a   1.000
_cell.length_b   1.000
_cell.length_c   1.000
_cell.angle_alpha   90.00
_cell.angle_beta   90.00
_cell.angle_gamma   90.00
#
_symmetry.space_group_name_H-M   'P 1'
#
loop_
_entity.id
_entity.type
_entity.pdbx_description
1 polymer ?
#
loop_
_entity_poly.entity_id
_entity_poly.type
_entity_poly.pdbx_seq_one_letter_code
_entity_poly.pdbx_strand_id
1 'polypeptide(L)'
;MRTFTSKFAWMLVALMPFLFGSCDSDPDYGTAYTLEGTWEGKMFLSSTWDNYTYAISYTQLCFNRDPYYYASGTGYWVDYYSDAPWDYVANHIEWQVRGGRIEVYLVEDNYTYFIEDYRLSDNIFRGRIYDNDTYLDFSMRHTSSPNWNSFDYYYYDDFYDYWYSNTAGFDGNENMRRSKKVVGAPHRNLTPAAVTAE
;
A
#
# COMPACT_ATOMS: atom_id res chain seq x y z
N MET A 1 56.93 24.82 -39.89
CA MET A 1 55.60 24.93 -39.27
C MET A 1 55.38 23.68 -38.49
N ARG A 2 55.38 23.79 -37.18
CA ARG A 2 55.47 22.66 -36.24
C ARG A 2 54.04 22.19 -35.83
N THR A 3 53.85 20.91 -35.94
CA THR A 3 52.70 20.08 -35.60
C THR A 3 52.22 20.22 -34.12
N PHE A 4 51.46 21.25 -33.84
CA PHE A 4 50.86 21.49 -32.48
C PHE A 4 49.40 20.97 -32.37
N THR A 5 48.82 20.55 -33.47
CA THR A 5 47.41 20.20 -33.55
C THR A 5 47.06 18.77 -33.13
N SER A 6 48.05 17.85 -33.11
CA SER A 6 47.77 16.43 -32.81
C SER A 6 47.58 16.12 -31.32
N LYS A 7 48.31 16.83 -30.45
CA LYS A 7 48.23 16.54 -29.00
C LYS A 7 46.94 17.08 -28.32
N PHE A 8 46.38 18.14 -28.87
CA PHE A 8 45.11 18.70 -28.39
C PHE A 8 43.90 17.84 -28.80
N ALA A 9 43.96 17.20 -29.95
CA ALA A 9 42.89 16.32 -30.42
C ALA A 9 42.74 15.04 -29.53
N TRP A 10 43.85 14.47 -29.06
CA TRP A 10 43.86 13.32 -28.17
C TRP A 10 43.35 13.67 -26.76
N MET A 11 43.58 14.91 -26.28
CA MET A 11 43.11 15.37 -24.98
C MET A 11 41.59 15.58 -24.97
N LEU A 12 40.99 16.02 -26.07
CA LEU A 12 39.56 16.17 -26.26
C LEU A 12 38.83 14.81 -26.32
N VAL A 13 39.44 13.80 -26.97
CA VAL A 13 38.89 12.45 -27.04
C VAL A 13 38.91 11.74 -25.68
N ALA A 14 39.92 12.01 -24.84
CA ALA A 14 40.04 11.46 -23.52
C ALA A 14 39.01 12.06 -22.48
N LEU A 15 38.49 13.27 -22.77
CA LEU A 15 37.46 13.90 -21.92
C LEU A 15 36.01 13.47 -22.27
N MET A 16 35.77 12.89 -23.46
CA MET A 16 34.44 12.49 -23.89
C MET A 16 33.76 11.43 -23.02
N PRO A 17 34.45 10.44 -22.43
CA PRO A 17 33.74 9.46 -21.55
C PRO A 17 33.18 10.06 -20.26
N PHE A 18 33.65 11.24 -19.83
CA PHE A 18 33.12 11.90 -18.63
C PHE A 18 31.84 12.69 -18.88
N LEU A 19 31.44 12.90 -20.13
CA LEU A 19 30.20 13.63 -20.46
C LEU A 19 28.99 12.71 -20.65
N PHE A 20 29.18 11.40 -20.68
CA PHE A 20 28.10 10.42 -20.71
C PHE A 20 27.79 9.83 -19.34
N GLY A 21 28.32 10.44 -18.28
CA GLY A 21 28.00 10.11 -16.91
C GLY A 21 26.63 10.63 -16.54
N SER A 22 25.75 9.68 -16.37
CA SER A 22 24.59 9.75 -15.48
C SER A 22 23.40 10.59 -15.93
N CYS A 23 22.55 10.00 -16.77
CA CYS A 23 21.15 9.96 -16.40
C CYS A 23 20.98 8.77 -15.45
N ASP A 24 21.40 8.88 -14.21
CA ASP A 24 20.89 8.03 -13.16
C ASP A 24 19.42 8.42 -12.96
N SER A 25 18.53 7.71 -13.65
CA SER A 25 17.13 7.71 -13.27
C SER A 25 17.10 7.16 -11.84
N ASP A 26 16.67 7.96 -10.90
CA ASP A 26 16.49 7.57 -9.52
C ASP A 26 15.69 6.25 -9.50
N PRO A 27 16.23 5.12 -9.00
CA PRO A 27 15.56 3.83 -9.03
C PRO A 27 14.25 3.87 -8.24
N ASP A 28 14.14 4.73 -7.22
CA ASP A 28 12.94 4.91 -6.44
C ASP A 28 11.83 5.56 -7.28
N TYR A 29 12.18 6.48 -8.18
CA TYR A 29 11.24 7.05 -9.14
C TYR A 29 10.72 6.00 -10.13
N GLY A 30 11.59 5.13 -10.64
CA GLY A 30 11.22 4.04 -11.53
C GLY A 30 10.24 3.07 -10.85
N THR A 31 10.50 2.75 -9.59
CA THR A 31 9.61 1.95 -8.75
C THR A 31 8.26 2.63 -8.56
N ALA A 32 8.25 3.91 -8.19
CA ALA A 32 7.03 4.68 -7.98
C ALA A 32 6.17 4.77 -9.25
N TYR A 33 6.80 4.92 -10.42
CA TYR A 33 6.14 4.93 -11.70
C TYR A 33 5.44 3.60 -12.01
N THR A 34 6.11 2.47 -11.74
CA THR A 34 5.54 1.13 -11.98
C THR A 34 4.48 0.77 -10.93
N LEU A 35 4.59 1.31 -9.71
CA LEU A 35 3.65 1.08 -8.61
C LEU A 35 2.31 1.77 -8.83
N GLU A 36 2.29 2.88 -9.59
CA GLU A 36 1.08 3.67 -9.86
C GLU A 36 -0.06 2.81 -10.40
N GLY A 37 -1.23 2.89 -9.77
CA GLY A 37 -2.42 2.15 -10.15
C GLY A 37 -3.07 1.39 -9.01
N THR A 38 -3.98 0.49 -9.37
CA THR A 38 -4.73 -0.33 -8.41
C THR A 38 -4.26 -1.78 -8.47
N TRP A 39 -4.03 -2.34 -7.31
CA TRP A 39 -3.53 -3.70 -7.10
C TRP A 39 -4.49 -4.47 -6.22
N GLU A 40 -4.77 -5.72 -6.58
CA GLU A 40 -5.69 -6.60 -5.86
C GLU A 40 -5.06 -7.97 -5.62
N GLY A 41 -5.23 -8.50 -4.42
CA GLY A 41 -4.71 -9.81 -4.07
C GLY A 41 -4.84 -10.15 -2.60
N LYS A 42 -4.17 -11.23 -2.20
CA LYS A 42 -4.13 -11.67 -0.80
C LYS A 42 -2.86 -11.16 -0.14
N MET A 43 -3.02 -10.53 1.02
CA MET A 43 -1.92 -10.12 1.88
C MET A 43 -1.83 -10.96 3.17
N PHE A 44 -2.73 -11.93 3.38
CA PHE A 44 -2.78 -12.81 4.56
C PHE A 44 -2.81 -12.07 5.90
N LEU A 45 -3.30 -10.85 5.88
CA LEU A 45 -3.49 -10.04 7.08
C LEU A 45 -4.72 -10.50 7.85
N SER A 46 -4.79 -10.08 9.10
CA SER A 46 -5.97 -10.22 9.94
C SER A 46 -6.25 -8.94 10.70
N SER A 47 -7.44 -8.80 11.24
CA SER A 47 -7.76 -7.75 12.20
C SER A 47 -8.29 -8.36 13.49
N THR A 48 -7.90 -7.79 14.62
CA THR A 48 -8.41 -8.23 15.92
C THR A 48 -9.41 -7.20 16.45
N TRP A 49 -10.58 -7.67 16.82
CA TRP A 49 -11.62 -6.87 17.44
C TRP A 49 -12.41 -7.71 18.45
N ASP A 50 -12.68 -7.13 19.62
CA ASP A 50 -13.42 -7.77 20.73
C ASP A 50 -12.88 -9.18 21.08
N ASN A 51 -11.55 -9.33 21.13
CA ASN A 51 -10.81 -10.57 21.34
C ASN A 51 -10.96 -11.65 20.23
N TYR A 52 -11.60 -11.33 19.12
CA TYR A 52 -11.67 -12.20 17.95
C TYR A 52 -10.71 -11.72 16.85
N THR A 53 -10.14 -12.67 16.13
CA THR A 53 -9.28 -12.39 14.96
C THR A 53 -10.03 -12.74 13.69
N TYR A 54 -10.17 -11.76 12.82
CA TYR A 54 -10.88 -11.88 11.55
C TYR A 54 -9.88 -11.87 10.40
N ALA A 55 -9.97 -12.89 9.55
CA ALA A 55 -9.11 -13.02 8.39
C ALA A 55 -9.54 -12.08 7.26
N ILE A 56 -8.56 -11.45 6.62
CA ILE A 56 -8.79 -10.66 5.42
C ILE A 56 -8.89 -11.59 4.21
N SER A 57 -10.00 -11.51 3.49
CA SER A 57 -10.27 -12.33 2.31
C SER A 57 -9.43 -11.90 1.13
N TYR A 58 -9.36 -10.60 0.88
CA TYR A 58 -8.49 -9.98 -0.10
C TYR A 58 -8.31 -8.48 0.19
N THR A 59 -7.30 -7.89 -0.41
CA THR A 59 -6.95 -6.49 -0.24
C THR A 59 -6.89 -5.79 -1.59
N GLN A 60 -7.35 -4.55 -1.64
CA GLN A 60 -7.11 -3.62 -2.75
C GLN A 60 -6.24 -2.47 -2.28
N LEU A 61 -5.17 -2.20 -3.03
CA LEU A 61 -4.28 -1.05 -2.84
C LEU A 61 -4.34 -0.15 -4.07
N CYS A 62 -4.46 1.16 -3.86
CA CYS A 62 -4.32 2.14 -4.92
C CYS A 62 -3.17 3.08 -4.59
N PHE A 63 -2.27 3.24 -5.55
CA PHE A 63 -1.16 4.16 -5.47
C PHE A 63 -1.34 5.26 -6.52
N ASN A 64 -1.72 6.46 -6.10
CA ASN A 64 -1.78 7.64 -6.94
C ASN A 64 -0.49 8.42 -6.76
N ARG A 65 0.34 8.48 -7.79
CA ARG A 65 1.62 9.16 -7.75
C ARG A 65 1.42 10.68 -7.81
N ASP A 66 2.16 11.40 -6.98
CA ASP A 66 2.25 12.86 -7.09
C ASP A 66 2.99 13.24 -8.37
N PRO A 67 2.37 14.00 -9.30
CA PRO A 67 3.02 14.40 -10.53
C PRO A 67 4.21 15.35 -10.34
N TYR A 68 4.32 15.98 -9.16
CA TYR A 68 5.34 16.99 -8.88
C TYR A 68 6.48 16.47 -7.99
N TYR A 69 6.23 15.49 -7.14
CA TYR A 69 7.15 14.97 -6.13
C TYR A 69 7.38 13.46 -6.25
N TYR A 70 7.99 13.06 -7.33
CA TYR A 70 8.93 11.98 -7.58
C TYR A 70 8.51 10.54 -7.19
N ALA A 71 8.87 10.10 -6.00
CA ALA A 71 8.73 8.72 -5.58
C ALA A 71 7.72 8.59 -4.42
N SER A 72 6.64 9.37 -4.47
CA SER A 72 5.62 9.43 -3.42
C SER A 72 4.25 9.76 -3.98
N GLY A 73 3.24 9.65 -3.14
CA GLY A 73 1.88 10.01 -3.47
C GLY A 73 0.89 9.67 -2.39
N THR A 74 -0.37 9.63 -2.79
CA THR A 74 -1.50 9.25 -1.94
C THR A 74 -2.21 8.03 -2.51
N GLY A 75 -3.22 7.52 -1.84
CA GLY A 75 -3.99 6.41 -2.36
C GLY A 75 -4.97 5.85 -1.37
N TYR A 76 -5.26 4.57 -1.55
CA TYR A 76 -6.27 3.87 -0.75
C TYR A 76 -5.80 2.45 -0.43
N TRP A 77 -6.16 1.98 0.75
CA TRP A 77 -5.99 0.60 1.20
C TRP A 77 -7.33 0.08 1.70
N VAL A 78 -7.87 -0.93 1.05
CA VAL A 78 -9.15 -1.54 1.44
C VAL A 78 -8.98 -3.03 1.63
N ASP A 79 -9.27 -3.50 2.82
CA ASP A 79 -9.31 -4.91 3.18
C ASP A 79 -10.74 -5.40 3.28
N TYR A 80 -11.03 -6.54 2.67
CA TYR A 80 -12.35 -7.17 2.66
C TYR A 80 -12.37 -8.41 3.54
N TYR A 81 -13.47 -8.61 4.23
CA TYR A 81 -13.68 -9.67 5.19
C TYR A 81 -14.87 -10.53 4.80
N SER A 82 -14.81 -11.83 5.09
CA SER A 82 -15.94 -12.76 4.87
C SER A 82 -16.72 -13.02 6.14
N ASP A 83 -16.03 -13.05 7.28
CA ASP A 83 -16.58 -13.55 8.56
C ASP A 83 -16.60 -12.48 9.66
N ALA A 84 -16.23 -11.24 9.34
CA ALA A 84 -16.30 -10.13 10.28
C ALA A 84 -17.72 -9.52 10.35
N PRO A 85 -18.03 -8.78 11.41
CA PRO A 85 -19.28 -8.00 11.49
C PRO A 85 -19.38 -6.86 10.46
N TRP A 86 -18.30 -6.58 9.73
CA TRP A 86 -18.18 -5.58 8.67
C TRP A 86 -17.73 -6.25 7.37
N ASP A 87 -18.02 -5.63 6.24
CA ASP A 87 -17.64 -6.14 4.92
C ASP A 87 -16.21 -5.74 4.54
N TYR A 88 -15.76 -4.55 4.94
CA TYR A 88 -14.44 -4.02 4.61
C TYR A 88 -13.91 -3.02 5.66
N VAL A 89 -12.60 -2.77 5.61
CA VAL A 89 -11.91 -1.65 6.27
C VAL A 89 -11.18 -0.86 5.22
N ALA A 90 -11.44 0.44 5.15
CA ALA A 90 -10.83 1.34 4.18
C ALA A 90 -10.02 2.44 4.85
N ASN A 91 -8.83 2.70 4.31
CA ASN A 91 -7.96 3.78 4.74
C ASN A 91 -7.51 4.60 3.53
N HIS A 92 -7.37 5.90 3.74
CA HIS A 92 -6.50 6.70 2.90
C HIS A 92 -5.05 6.36 3.22
N ILE A 93 -4.20 6.37 2.21
CA ILE A 93 -2.77 6.20 2.41
C ILE A 93 -1.98 7.37 1.87
N GLU A 94 -0.87 7.65 2.55
CA GLU A 94 0.25 8.41 2.01
C GLU A 94 1.42 7.44 1.84
N TRP A 95 2.12 7.51 0.72
CA TRP A 95 3.18 6.55 0.45
C TRP A 95 4.41 7.20 -0.15
N GLN A 96 5.57 6.59 0.05
CA GLN A 96 6.82 6.97 -0.58
C GLN A 96 7.72 5.77 -0.82
N VAL A 97 8.52 5.86 -1.88
CA VAL A 97 9.63 4.93 -2.12
C VAL A 97 10.92 5.61 -1.70
N ARG A 98 11.69 4.97 -0.85
CA ARG A 98 12.97 5.50 -0.38
C ARG A 98 13.99 4.38 -0.21
N GLY A 99 15.06 4.43 -1.00
CA GLY A 99 16.14 3.44 -0.94
C GLY A 99 15.66 2.03 -1.26
N GLY A 100 14.70 1.88 -2.19
CA GLY A 100 14.13 0.60 -2.58
C GLY A 100 13.09 0.04 -1.60
N ARG A 101 12.71 0.77 -0.55
CA ARG A 101 11.63 0.41 0.37
C ARG A 101 10.40 1.26 0.08
N ILE A 102 9.22 0.67 0.12
CA ILE A 102 7.95 1.38 0.03
C ILE A 102 7.41 1.55 1.44
N GLU A 103 7.21 2.80 1.85
CA GLU A 103 6.60 3.17 3.13
C GLU A 103 5.15 3.55 2.85
N VAL A 104 4.21 2.95 3.57
CA VAL A 104 2.77 3.17 3.42
C VAL A 104 2.19 3.59 4.76
N TYR A 105 1.83 4.86 4.89
CA TYR A 105 1.18 5.42 6.06
C TYR A 105 -0.33 5.36 5.88
N LEU A 106 -1.04 4.74 6.81
CA LEU A 106 -2.49 4.67 6.89
C LEU A 106 -3.00 5.85 7.71
N VAL A 107 -3.73 6.74 7.08
CA VAL A 107 -4.13 8.03 7.67
C VAL A 107 -5.06 7.83 8.86
N GLU A 108 -6.11 7.02 8.71
CA GLU A 108 -7.12 6.80 9.74
C GLU A 108 -6.59 5.98 10.93
N ASP A 109 -5.68 5.04 10.65
CA ASP A 109 -5.09 4.18 11.68
C ASP A 109 -3.87 4.82 12.35
N ASN A 110 -3.35 5.93 11.79
CA ASN A 110 -2.12 6.59 12.22
C ASN A 110 -0.95 5.59 12.34
N TYR A 111 -0.79 4.76 11.33
CA TYR A 111 0.17 3.66 11.34
C TYR A 111 0.93 3.52 10.03
N THR A 112 2.20 3.09 10.08
CA THR A 112 3.04 2.91 8.90
C THR A 112 3.44 1.46 8.73
N TYR A 113 3.19 0.91 7.55
CA TYR A 113 3.76 -0.35 7.09
C TYR A 113 4.92 -0.13 6.13
N PHE A 114 5.81 -1.10 6.08
CA PHE A 114 6.96 -1.12 5.18
C PHE A 114 6.85 -2.31 4.23
N ILE A 115 7.07 -2.07 2.93
CA ILE A 115 7.09 -3.12 1.92
C ILE A 115 8.51 -3.23 1.40
N GLU A 116 9.10 -4.40 1.56
CA GLU A 116 10.47 -4.74 1.18
C GLU A 116 10.51 -6.07 0.43
N ASP A 117 11.69 -6.46 -0.06
CA ASP A 117 11.91 -7.73 -0.76
C ASP A 117 10.89 -7.98 -1.89
N TYR A 118 10.47 -6.92 -2.56
CA TYR A 118 9.40 -7.00 -3.54
C TYR A 118 9.92 -7.21 -4.98
N ARG A 119 9.03 -7.73 -5.80
CA ARG A 119 9.12 -7.76 -7.26
C ARG A 119 7.90 -7.06 -7.81
N LEU A 120 8.16 -6.04 -8.60
CA LEU A 120 7.15 -5.19 -9.21
C LEU A 120 7.31 -5.21 -10.73
N SER A 121 6.20 -5.40 -11.42
CA SER A 121 6.08 -5.32 -12.88
C SER A 121 4.71 -4.78 -13.21
N ASP A 122 4.43 -4.50 -14.48
CA ASP A 122 3.16 -3.91 -14.93
C ASP A 122 1.90 -4.68 -14.48
N ASN A 123 2.02 -5.97 -14.19
CA ASN A 123 0.88 -6.83 -13.88
C ASN A 123 0.96 -7.55 -12.53
N ILE A 124 2.13 -7.60 -11.90
CA ILE A 124 2.35 -8.37 -10.67
C ILE A 124 3.16 -7.54 -9.69
N PHE A 125 2.63 -7.44 -8.48
CA PHE A 125 3.28 -6.88 -7.32
C PHE A 125 3.27 -7.92 -6.19
N ARG A 126 4.43 -8.43 -5.84
CA ARG A 126 4.61 -9.38 -4.76
C ARG A 126 5.81 -8.99 -3.91
N GLY A 127 5.77 -9.30 -2.63
CA GLY A 127 6.86 -8.95 -1.72
C GLY A 127 6.50 -9.29 -0.30
N ARG A 128 7.13 -8.59 0.63
CA ARG A 128 6.88 -8.69 2.06
C ARG A 128 6.43 -7.36 2.61
N ILE A 129 5.41 -7.42 3.46
CA ILE A 129 5.01 -6.31 4.28
C ILE A 129 5.51 -6.53 5.69
N TYR A 130 6.10 -5.51 6.26
CA TYR A 130 6.73 -5.53 7.58
C TYR A 130 5.97 -4.65 8.57
N ASP A 131 5.85 -5.16 9.78
CA ASP A 131 5.40 -4.48 10.97
C ASP A 131 6.40 -4.79 12.09
N ASN A 132 7.27 -3.85 12.36
CA ASN A 132 8.41 -4.04 13.26
C ASN A 132 9.21 -5.31 12.88
N ASP A 133 9.22 -6.33 13.77
CA ASP A 133 9.97 -7.58 13.59
C ASP A 133 9.15 -8.69 12.88
N THR A 134 7.91 -8.42 12.53
CA THR A 134 7.02 -9.38 11.89
C THR A 134 6.85 -9.05 10.42
N TYR A 135 6.74 -10.05 9.57
CA TYR A 135 6.44 -9.84 8.15
C TYR A 135 5.47 -10.89 7.62
N LEU A 136 4.77 -10.51 6.54
CA LEU A 136 3.92 -11.40 5.74
C LEU A 136 4.25 -11.27 4.27
N ASP A 137 4.20 -12.39 3.56
CA ASP A 137 4.28 -12.40 2.11
C ASP A 137 2.94 -11.99 1.49
N PHE A 138 3.00 -11.26 0.38
CA PHE A 138 1.82 -10.90 -0.40
C PHE A 138 2.03 -11.13 -1.90
N SER A 139 0.92 -11.24 -2.61
CA SER A 139 0.91 -11.30 -4.07
C SER A 139 -0.35 -10.65 -4.62
N MET A 140 -0.17 -9.62 -5.41
CA MET A 140 -1.24 -8.81 -5.99
C MET A 140 -1.10 -8.74 -7.51
N ARG A 141 -2.21 -8.45 -8.19
CA ARG A 141 -2.28 -8.20 -9.62
C ARG A 141 -2.80 -6.80 -9.85
N HIS A 142 -2.32 -6.18 -10.91
CA HIS A 142 -2.85 -4.91 -11.37
C HIS A 142 -4.30 -5.10 -11.84
N THR A 143 -5.20 -4.19 -11.45
CA THR A 143 -6.63 -4.25 -11.76
C THR A 143 -7.18 -2.84 -12.01
N SER A 144 -8.44 -2.76 -12.38
CA SER A 144 -9.14 -1.48 -12.53
C SER A 144 -9.52 -0.91 -11.17
N SER A 145 -9.42 0.41 -11.02
CA SER A 145 -9.85 1.10 -9.81
C SER A 145 -11.36 1.00 -9.61
N PRO A 146 -11.83 0.65 -8.40
CA PRO A 146 -13.21 0.83 -8.01
C PRO A 146 -13.53 2.33 -7.84
N ASN A 147 -14.78 2.64 -7.55
CA ASN A 147 -15.15 3.99 -7.12
C ASN A 147 -14.76 4.20 -5.65
N TRP A 148 -13.60 4.78 -5.40
CA TRP A 148 -13.07 5.01 -4.04
C TRP A 148 -13.99 5.88 -3.17
N ASN A 149 -14.81 6.75 -3.77
CA ASN A 149 -15.79 7.55 -3.04
C ASN A 149 -17.00 6.74 -2.52
N SER A 150 -17.10 5.46 -2.87
CA SER A 150 -18.16 4.58 -2.37
C SER A 150 -17.80 3.89 -1.04
N PHE A 151 -16.56 4.04 -0.59
CA PHE A 151 -16.10 3.52 0.68
C PHE A 151 -16.28 4.56 1.79
N ASP A 152 -16.56 4.08 2.99
CA ASP A 152 -16.55 4.88 4.19
C ASP A 152 -15.16 4.78 4.83
N TYR A 153 -14.63 5.89 5.34
CA TYR A 153 -13.30 6.00 5.96
C TYR A 153 -13.49 6.58 7.35
N TYR A 154 -13.21 5.79 8.39
CA TYR A 154 -13.37 6.22 9.77
C TYR A 154 -12.05 6.16 10.50
N TYR A 155 -11.76 7.18 11.28
CA TYR A 155 -10.67 7.14 12.24
C TYR A 155 -10.94 6.09 13.30
N TYR A 156 -9.87 5.51 13.81
CA TYR A 156 -9.93 4.45 14.82
C TYR A 156 -10.80 4.81 16.02
N ASP A 157 -10.66 6.03 16.54
CA ASP A 157 -11.44 6.51 17.69
C ASP A 157 -12.94 6.63 17.37
N ASP A 158 -13.29 7.10 16.16
CA ASP A 158 -14.68 7.26 15.73
C ASP A 158 -15.41 5.93 15.58
N PHE A 159 -14.65 4.86 15.26
CA PHE A 159 -15.22 3.54 15.09
C PHE A 159 -15.82 2.97 16.36
N TYR A 160 -15.14 3.11 17.51
CA TYR A 160 -15.66 2.64 18.78
C TYR A 160 -16.96 3.35 19.15
N ASP A 161 -17.01 4.66 19.03
CA ASP A 161 -18.19 5.44 19.35
C ASP A 161 -19.37 5.09 18.43
N TYR A 162 -19.12 4.94 17.14
CA TYR A 162 -20.12 4.57 16.16
C TYR A 162 -20.64 3.14 16.39
N TRP A 163 -19.78 2.18 16.61
CA TRP A 163 -20.16 0.79 16.82
C TRP A 163 -20.94 0.59 18.12
N TYR A 164 -20.44 1.11 19.21
CA TYR A 164 -21.12 1.01 20.51
C TYR A 164 -22.45 1.75 20.54
N SER A 165 -22.55 2.91 19.93
CA SER A 165 -23.81 3.65 19.88
C SER A 165 -24.88 2.95 19.04
N ASN A 166 -24.49 2.23 17.99
CA ASN A 166 -25.42 1.50 17.11
C ASN A 166 -25.75 0.08 17.60
N THR A 167 -24.89 -0.54 18.41
CA THR A 167 -25.15 -1.87 18.97
C THR A 167 -25.90 -1.82 20.31
N ALA A 168 -25.78 -0.75 21.07
CA ALA A 168 -26.49 -0.56 22.34
C ALA A 168 -28.01 -0.37 22.21
N GLY A 169 -28.54 -0.17 20.99
CA GLY A 169 -29.96 0.00 20.69
C GLY A 169 -30.59 -1.19 19.97
N PHE A 170 -30.10 -2.39 20.15
CA PHE A 170 -30.56 -3.58 19.42
C PHE A 170 -31.95 -4.04 19.90
N ASP A 171 -32.98 -3.45 19.33
CA ASP A 171 -34.30 -4.05 19.19
C ASP A 171 -34.44 -4.66 17.80
N GLY A 172 -34.61 -5.96 17.77
CA GLY A 172 -34.35 -6.91 16.69
C GLY A 172 -35.10 -6.76 15.38
N ASN A 173 -35.20 -5.58 14.76
CA ASN A 173 -35.87 -5.50 13.48
C ASN A 173 -35.28 -4.45 12.51
N GLU A 174 -34.87 -4.92 11.34
CA GLU A 174 -34.61 -4.21 10.07
C GLU A 174 -33.35 -3.36 9.88
N ASN A 175 -32.63 -2.92 10.91
CA ASN A 175 -31.44 -2.07 10.71
C ASN A 175 -30.12 -2.85 10.51
N MET A 176 -30.14 -4.17 10.67
CA MET A 176 -28.97 -5.04 10.50
C MET A 176 -28.39 -5.01 9.08
N ARG A 177 -29.20 -4.74 8.07
CA ARG A 177 -28.73 -4.70 6.66
C ARG A 177 -27.97 -3.41 6.31
N ARG A 178 -28.15 -2.35 7.07
CA ARG A 178 -27.40 -1.09 6.86
C ARG A 178 -26.09 -1.04 7.65
N SER A 179 -25.97 -1.78 8.73
CA SER A 179 -24.76 -1.83 9.55
C SER A 179 -23.65 -2.72 9.02
N LYS A 180 -23.89 -3.47 7.95
CA LYS A 180 -22.84 -4.29 7.29
C LYS A 180 -21.78 -3.49 6.50
N LYS A 181 -21.91 -2.19 6.42
CA LYS A 181 -20.95 -1.30 5.75
C LYS A 181 -20.11 -0.52 6.74
N VAL A 182 -19.82 -1.10 7.88
CA VAL A 182 -19.04 -0.39 8.86
C VAL A 182 -17.57 -0.63 8.68
N VAL A 183 -16.91 0.38 8.71
CA VAL A 183 -15.57 0.70 8.38
C VAL A 183 -14.80 1.02 9.65
N GLY A 184 -13.58 0.53 9.75
CA GLY A 184 -12.74 0.80 10.89
C GLY A 184 -12.72 -0.34 11.89
N ALA A 185 -12.20 -1.49 11.51
CA ALA A 185 -11.80 -2.49 12.49
C ALA A 185 -10.51 -2.04 13.17
N PRO A 186 -10.42 -2.14 14.49
CA PRO A 186 -9.21 -1.81 15.20
C PRO A 186 -8.09 -2.78 14.83
N HIS A 187 -6.97 -2.24 14.43
CA HIS A 187 -5.67 -2.87 14.16
C HIS A 187 -5.64 -4.04 13.18
N ARG A 188 -5.06 -3.76 12.03
CA ARG A 188 -4.48 -4.81 11.19
C ARG A 188 -3.32 -5.47 11.92
N ASN A 189 -3.33 -6.79 11.93
CA ASN A 189 -2.23 -7.58 12.46
C ASN A 189 -1.55 -8.33 11.32
N LEU A 190 -0.23 -8.38 11.32
CA LEU A 190 0.53 -9.26 10.45
C LEU A 190 0.51 -10.73 10.94
N THR A 191 -0.28 -11.05 11.94
CA THR A 191 -0.45 -12.44 12.36
C THR A 191 -1.31 -13.16 11.32
N PRO A 192 -0.81 -14.23 10.67
CA PRO A 192 -1.63 -15.03 9.78
C PRO A 192 -2.85 -15.52 10.56
N ALA A 193 -4.04 -15.35 9.98
CA ALA A 193 -5.21 -16.04 10.51
C ALA A 193 -4.87 -17.53 10.56
N ALA A 194 -5.08 -18.17 11.72
CA ALA A 194 -4.89 -19.60 11.83
C ALA A 194 -5.72 -20.25 10.73
N VAL A 195 -5.07 -20.90 9.76
CA VAL A 195 -5.74 -21.68 8.74
C VAL A 195 -6.38 -22.83 9.47
N THR A 196 -7.66 -22.72 9.76
CA THR A 196 -8.46 -23.88 10.15
C THR A 196 -8.45 -24.81 8.93
N ALA A 197 -7.62 -25.85 9.01
CA ALA A 197 -7.65 -26.93 8.04
C ALA A 197 -9.01 -27.61 8.18
N GLU A 198 -9.85 -27.47 7.15
CA GLU A 198 -10.96 -28.39 6.87
C GLU A 198 -10.44 -29.62 6.14
#